data_475f787551107ba4347d6175a80f779c
#
_entry.id   475f787551107ba4347d6175a80f779c
#
_cell.length_a   1.000
_cell.length_b   1.000
_cell.length_c   1.000
_cell.angle_alpha   90.00
_cell.angle_beta   90.00
_cell.angle_gamma   90.00
#
_symmetry.space_group_name_H-M   'P 1'
#
loop_
_entity.id
_entity.type
_entity.pdbx_description
1 polymer ?
#
loop_
_entity_poly.entity_id
_entity_poly.type
_entity_poly.pdbx_seq_one_letter_code
_entity_poly.pdbx_strand_id
1 'polypeptide(L)'
;PVVVMQNSGFGVSLNAIGSLQDIYAMPCLLVITWRGYEGKDAPEHLVMGEAMPAILDAMHIPWRALGTDAAAADADAQWARARLDEKAGPVALIVKPGVLA
;
A
#
# COMPACT_ATOMS: atom_id res chain seq x y z
N PRO A 1 12.78 5.68 -2.87
CA PRO A 1 11.70 6.21 -3.72
C PRO A 1 10.34 6.08 -3.06
N VAL A 2 9.46 7.03 -3.32
CA VAL A 2 8.08 7.02 -2.84
C VAL A 2 7.16 7.11 -4.05
N VAL A 3 6.18 6.22 -4.12
CA VAL A 3 5.17 6.22 -5.19
C VAL A 3 3.80 6.34 -4.56
N VAL A 4 3.02 7.32 -5.01
CA VAL A 4 1.63 7.53 -4.55
C VAL A 4 0.69 7.09 -5.65
N MET A 5 -0.28 6.23 -5.31
CA MET A 5 -1.25 5.72 -6.29
C MET A 5 -2.55 5.33 -5.58
N GLN A 6 -3.63 5.25 -6.33
CA GLN A 6 -4.82 4.58 -5.81
C GLN A 6 -4.70 3.06 -6.04
N ASN A 7 -5.53 2.27 -5.36
CA ASN A 7 -5.43 0.82 -5.44
C ASN A 7 -5.70 0.25 -6.84
N SER A 8 -6.47 0.94 -7.70
CA SER A 8 -6.62 0.51 -9.09
C SER A 8 -5.31 0.66 -9.87
N GLY A 9 -4.55 1.72 -9.62
CA GLY A 9 -3.21 1.89 -10.18
C GLY A 9 -2.25 0.81 -9.68
N PHE A 10 -2.33 0.46 -8.41
CA PHE A 10 -1.58 -0.66 -7.86
C PHE A 10 -1.92 -1.96 -8.62
N GLY A 11 -3.21 -2.23 -8.86
CA GLY A 11 -3.63 -3.40 -9.61
C GLY A 11 -3.03 -3.47 -11.02
N VAL A 12 -3.00 -2.34 -11.71
CA VAL A 12 -2.40 -2.26 -13.06
C VAL A 12 -0.89 -2.51 -13.02
N SER A 13 -0.22 -2.13 -11.95
CA SER A 13 1.25 -2.22 -11.85
C SER A 13 1.76 -3.51 -11.20
N LEU A 14 0.89 -4.47 -10.85
CA LEU A 14 1.27 -5.66 -10.07
C LEU A 14 2.46 -6.41 -10.65
N ASN A 15 2.45 -6.68 -11.94
CA ASN A 15 3.53 -7.44 -12.54
C ASN A 15 4.87 -6.71 -12.48
N ALA A 16 4.87 -5.40 -12.73
CA ALA A 16 6.08 -4.60 -12.66
C ALA A 16 6.65 -4.57 -11.25
N ILE A 17 5.78 -4.37 -10.24
CA ILE A 17 6.19 -4.35 -8.83
C ILE A 17 6.76 -5.70 -8.41
N GLY A 18 6.07 -6.79 -8.75
CA GLY A 18 6.53 -8.14 -8.42
C GLY A 18 7.86 -8.48 -9.06
N SER A 19 8.04 -8.09 -10.32
CA SER A 19 9.31 -8.34 -11.03
C SER A 19 10.47 -7.56 -10.40
N LEU A 20 10.25 -6.30 -10.03
CA LEU A 20 11.27 -5.50 -9.35
C LEU A 20 11.64 -6.08 -7.99
N GLN A 21 10.64 -6.57 -7.24
CA GLN A 21 10.86 -7.18 -5.94
C GLN A 21 11.71 -8.46 -6.06
N ASP A 22 11.37 -9.33 -7.01
CA ASP A 22 12.05 -10.60 -7.18
C ASP A 22 13.49 -10.45 -7.69
N ILE A 23 13.71 -9.46 -8.57
CA ILE A 23 15.01 -9.31 -9.24
C ILE A 23 15.93 -8.38 -8.44
N TYR A 24 15.41 -7.26 -7.93
CA TYR A 24 16.24 -6.20 -7.38
C TYR A 24 16.05 -5.99 -5.88
N ALA A 25 15.01 -6.55 -5.26
CA ALA A 25 14.64 -6.30 -3.86
C ALA A 25 14.69 -4.81 -3.52
N MET A 26 14.19 -3.98 -4.43
CA MET A 26 14.32 -2.53 -4.36
C MET A 26 13.44 -1.94 -3.25
N PRO A 27 14.01 -1.25 -2.26
CA PRO A 27 13.22 -0.59 -1.23
C PRO A 27 12.43 0.57 -1.84
N CYS A 28 11.11 0.51 -1.73
CA CYS A 28 10.22 1.53 -2.27
C CYS A 28 9.01 1.66 -1.37
N LEU A 29 8.67 2.89 -0.97
CA LEU A 29 7.45 3.14 -0.21
C LEU A 29 6.29 3.34 -1.19
N LEU A 30 5.30 2.48 -1.08
CA LEU A 30 4.05 2.59 -1.83
C LEU A 30 3.00 3.23 -0.92
N VAL A 31 2.50 4.40 -1.29
CA VAL A 31 1.39 5.04 -0.59
C VAL A 31 0.15 4.84 -1.44
N ILE A 32 -0.75 3.97 -0.98
CA ILE A 32 -1.90 3.53 -1.77
C ILE A 32 -3.19 4.03 -1.14
N THR A 33 -3.95 4.85 -1.87
CA THR A 33 -5.26 5.29 -1.41
C THR A 33 -6.30 4.18 -1.66
N TRP A 34 -7.12 3.91 -0.66
CA TRP A 34 -8.03 2.76 -0.65
C TRP A 34 -9.40 3.11 -1.22
N ARG A 35 -9.57 2.99 -2.52
CA ARG A 35 -10.86 3.12 -3.17
C ARG A 35 -11.64 1.81 -2.98
N GLY A 36 -12.94 1.93 -2.72
CA GLY A 36 -13.79 0.78 -2.45
C GLY A 36 -13.69 0.23 -1.02
N TYR A 37 -13.12 1.03 -0.10
CA TYR A 37 -13.00 0.63 1.31
C TYR A 37 -14.38 0.38 1.92
N GLU A 38 -14.56 -0.79 2.51
CA GLU A 38 -15.83 -1.24 3.10
C GLU A 38 -17.02 -1.20 2.11
N GLY A 39 -16.77 -1.28 0.82
CA GLY A 39 -17.81 -1.24 -0.20
C GLY A 39 -18.43 0.13 -0.43
N LYS A 40 -17.82 1.20 0.09
CA LYS A 40 -18.34 2.56 0.04
C LYS A 40 -17.72 3.35 -1.11
N ASP A 41 -17.99 2.96 -2.34
CA ASP A 41 -17.47 3.66 -3.51
C ASP A 41 -18.30 3.27 -4.74
N ALA A 42 -17.93 3.83 -5.89
CA ALA A 42 -18.52 3.45 -7.16
C ALA A 42 -18.25 1.97 -7.48
N PRO A 43 -19.16 1.30 -8.20
CA PRO A 43 -19.05 -0.15 -8.45
C PRO A 43 -17.69 -0.60 -9.02
N GLU A 44 -17.06 0.22 -9.86
CA GLU A 44 -15.78 -0.12 -10.48
C GLU A 44 -14.62 -0.22 -9.49
N HIS A 45 -14.78 0.27 -8.25
CA HIS A 45 -13.75 0.22 -7.21
C HIS A 45 -13.95 -0.90 -6.20
N LEU A 46 -15.12 -1.58 -6.21
CA LEU A 46 -15.47 -2.51 -5.12
C LEU A 46 -14.62 -3.77 -5.11
N VAL A 47 -14.39 -4.36 -6.26
CA VAL A 47 -13.61 -5.61 -6.35
C VAL A 47 -12.17 -5.38 -5.89
N MET A 48 -11.53 -4.34 -6.40
CA MET A 48 -10.14 -4.03 -6.04
C MET A 48 -10.03 -3.56 -4.59
N GLY A 49 -11.03 -2.84 -4.08
CA GLY A 49 -11.07 -2.42 -2.69
C GLY A 49 -11.12 -3.59 -1.73
N GLU A 50 -11.88 -4.62 -2.05
CA GLU A 50 -11.97 -5.84 -1.25
C GLU A 50 -10.72 -6.70 -1.38
N ALA A 51 -10.17 -6.81 -2.59
CA ALA A 51 -9.06 -7.72 -2.88
C ALA A 51 -7.68 -7.19 -2.47
N MET A 52 -7.50 -5.88 -2.34
CA MET A 52 -6.18 -5.27 -2.16
C MET A 52 -5.36 -5.85 -1.01
N PRO A 53 -5.90 -6.03 0.22
CA PRO A 53 -5.09 -6.58 1.31
C PRO A 53 -4.56 -7.98 0.99
N ALA A 54 -5.40 -8.84 0.42
CA ALA A 54 -5.00 -10.20 0.05
C ALA A 54 -3.93 -10.20 -1.05
N ILE A 55 -4.01 -9.27 -2.00
CA ILE A 55 -3.01 -9.12 -3.06
C ILE A 55 -1.66 -8.71 -2.47
N LEU A 56 -1.65 -7.73 -1.56
CA LEU A 56 -0.42 -7.30 -0.88
C LEU A 56 0.21 -8.48 -0.14
N ASP A 57 -0.58 -9.24 0.59
CA ASP A 57 -0.11 -10.42 1.31
C ASP A 57 0.44 -11.49 0.35
N ALA A 58 -0.26 -11.75 -0.75
CA ALA A 58 0.18 -12.73 -1.75
C ALA A 58 1.49 -12.33 -2.41
N MET A 59 1.75 -11.04 -2.56
CA MET A 59 3.00 -10.51 -3.11
C MET A 59 4.10 -10.36 -2.06
N HIS A 60 3.83 -10.73 -0.80
CA HIS A 60 4.74 -10.58 0.33
C HIS A 60 5.20 -9.13 0.55
N ILE A 61 4.30 -8.18 0.31
CA ILE A 61 4.55 -6.77 0.56
C ILE A 61 4.05 -6.44 1.98
N PRO A 62 4.94 -6.09 2.93
CA PRO A 62 4.49 -5.63 4.25
C PRO A 62 3.66 -4.37 4.11
N TRP A 63 2.53 -4.31 4.81
CA TRP A 63 1.66 -3.15 4.71
C TRP A 63 0.96 -2.84 6.04
N ARG A 64 0.61 -1.57 6.22
CA ARG A 64 -0.26 -1.10 7.30
C ARG A 64 -1.24 -0.08 6.76
N ALA A 65 -2.45 -0.05 7.33
CA ALA A 65 -3.37 1.05 7.10
C ALA A 65 -2.92 2.23 7.98
N LEU A 66 -2.77 3.39 7.37
CA LEU A 66 -2.31 4.59 8.07
C LEU A 66 -3.29 4.98 9.18
N GLY A 67 -2.78 5.25 10.38
CA GLY A 67 -3.60 5.62 11.52
C GLY A 67 -4.29 6.97 11.34
N THR A 68 -5.38 7.17 12.09
CA THR A 68 -6.26 8.33 11.94
C THR A 68 -5.82 9.54 12.73
N ASP A 69 -4.93 9.39 13.71
CA ASP A 69 -4.37 10.50 14.47
C ASP A 69 -2.87 10.65 14.21
N ALA A 70 -2.31 11.78 14.61
CA ALA A 70 -0.91 12.09 14.33
C ALA A 70 0.06 11.08 14.98
N ALA A 71 -0.23 10.61 16.18
CA ALA A 71 0.63 9.66 16.88
C ALA A 71 0.62 8.29 16.20
N ALA A 72 -0.57 7.80 15.79
CA ALA A 72 -0.69 6.53 15.09
C ALA A 72 -0.06 6.61 13.71
N ALA A 73 -0.26 7.70 12.98
CA ALA A 73 0.35 7.89 11.67
C ALA A 73 1.88 7.95 11.76
N ASP A 74 2.42 8.61 12.77
CA ASP A 74 3.86 8.66 13.00
C ASP A 74 4.44 7.27 13.28
N ALA A 75 3.76 6.47 14.12
CA ALA A 75 4.18 5.11 14.39
C ALA A 75 4.19 4.24 13.13
N ASP A 76 3.19 4.40 12.26
CA ASP A 76 3.12 3.68 11.01
C ASP A 76 4.22 4.11 10.04
N ALA A 77 4.53 5.39 9.99
CA ALA A 77 5.63 5.91 9.18
C ALA A 77 6.99 5.37 9.66
N GLN A 78 7.21 5.31 10.97
CA GLN A 78 8.43 4.75 11.54
C GLN A 78 8.54 3.26 11.27
N TRP A 79 7.44 2.53 11.35
CA TRP A 79 7.40 1.12 10.98
C TRP A 79 7.80 0.93 9.51
N ALA A 80 7.23 1.73 8.61
CA ALA A 80 7.56 1.65 7.19
C ALA A 80 9.04 1.92 6.94
N ARG A 81 9.60 2.94 7.60
CA ARG A 81 11.02 3.27 7.48
C ARG A 81 11.90 2.11 7.94
N ALA A 82 11.57 1.50 9.08
CA ALA A 82 12.33 0.35 9.58
C ALA A 82 12.31 -0.81 8.58
N ARG A 83 11.15 -1.06 7.95
CA ARG A 83 11.03 -2.10 6.92
C ARG A 83 11.84 -1.76 5.67
N LEU A 84 11.84 -0.49 5.24
CA LEU A 84 12.64 -0.06 4.08
C LEU A 84 14.13 -0.19 4.35
N ASP A 85 14.56 0.04 5.58
CA ASP A 85 15.97 -0.09 5.96
C ASP A 85 16.46 -1.53 5.90
N GLU A 86 15.57 -2.52 5.94
CA GLU A 86 15.91 -3.93 5.72
C GLU A 86 16.27 -4.23 4.26
N LYS A 87 15.92 -3.33 3.34
CA LYS A 87 16.21 -3.44 1.90
C LYS A 87 15.72 -4.74 1.26
N ALA A 88 14.57 -5.22 1.73
CA ALA A 88 13.99 -6.49 1.27
C ALA A 88 12.96 -6.30 0.14
N GLY A 89 12.64 -5.07 -0.25
CA GLY A 89 11.68 -4.77 -1.30
C GLY A 89 10.70 -3.68 -0.91
N PRO A 90 9.56 -3.58 -1.61
CA PRO A 90 8.58 -2.53 -1.35
C PRO A 90 7.84 -2.72 -0.03
N VAL A 91 7.39 -1.60 0.54
CA VAL A 91 6.57 -1.54 1.76
C VAL A 91 5.40 -0.63 1.45
N ALA A 92 4.20 -0.95 1.91
CA ALA A 92 3.01 -0.17 1.61
C ALA A 92 2.38 0.46 2.86
N LEU A 93 1.97 1.70 2.72
CA LEU A 93 1.06 2.38 3.64
C LEU A 93 -0.25 2.63 2.90
N ILE A 94 -1.33 2.13 3.45
CA ILE A 94 -2.65 2.21 2.83
C ILE A 94 -3.43 3.34 3.49
N VAL A 95 -3.95 4.27 2.69
CA VAL A 95 -4.68 5.43 3.18
C VAL A 95 -6.18 5.22 2.98
N LYS A 96 -6.92 5.07 4.08
CA LYS A 96 -8.38 4.95 4.05
C LYS A 96 -9.02 6.29 3.69
N PRO A 97 -10.25 6.29 3.13
CA PRO A 97 -10.95 7.53 2.85
C PRO A 97 -11.06 8.41 4.10
N GLY A 98 -10.83 9.70 3.95
CA GLY A 98 -10.97 10.69 5.00
C GLY A 98 -9.80 10.82 5.97
N VAL A 99 -8.80 9.95 5.90
CA VAL A 99 -7.66 9.98 6.84
C VAL A 99 -6.80 11.23 6.65
N LEU A 100 -6.62 11.67 5.40
CA LEU A 100 -5.82 12.86 5.06
C LEU A 100 -6.67 14.07 4.69
N ALA A 101 -7.97 13.99 4.90
CA ALA A 101 -8.90 15.06 4.53
C ALA A 101 -8.82 16.26 5.49
#